data_5c584495112cdcd1eeab97eb8c554788
#
_entry.id   5c584495112cdcd1eeab97eb8c554788
#
_cell.length_a   1.000
_cell.length_b   1.000
_cell.length_c   1.000
_cell.angle_alpha   90.00
_cell.angle_beta   90.00
_cell.angle_gamma   90.00
#
_symmetry.space_group_name_H-M   'P 1'
#
loop_
_entity.id
_entity.type
_entity.pdbx_description
1 polymer ?
#
loop_
_entity_poly.entity_id
_entity_poly.type
_entity_poly.pdbx_seq_one_letter_code
_entity_poly.pdbx_strand_id
1 'polypeptide(L)'
;MNLMKKIKNWLNRKNLACEIKLLLDSSQVLGEDHLLTRDMLKTFHIEDEPRRIEVIYLDTPARDYLKAGWVSRIRVKEGKAKYTITYKMRYPVQDSDVDATLAVAQADGLSLRESPYPAEIDWGYAKMTLSFAANAEVKTEKTPDLSQLSPAQAVQMAVDNLPAEVKDQNADGLEKERLKDIQVVGPVRFLRYEGALGKQDVRIEVWPIPTESGDIQYTAELSRACKNLMEAAEIRIKLMEKLDKLGILVHSDNLKTKMILKPEK
;
A
#
# COMPACT_ATOMS: atom_id res chain seq x y z
N MET A 1 -31.54 -13.77 8.41
CA MET A 1 -30.62 -12.67 8.75
C MET A 1 -31.42 -11.40 9.06
N ASN A 2 -31.26 -10.83 10.28
CA ASN A 2 -32.09 -9.72 10.80
C ASN A 2 -31.88 -8.44 9.92
N LEU A 3 -33.00 -7.73 9.61
CA LEU A 3 -33.00 -6.48 8.83
C LEU A 3 -32.01 -5.43 9.39
N MET A 4 -31.96 -5.31 10.73
CA MET A 4 -31.01 -4.41 11.40
C MET A 4 -29.55 -4.75 11.10
N LYS A 5 -29.20 -6.04 11.01
CA LYS A 5 -27.85 -6.48 10.64
C LYS A 5 -27.54 -6.13 9.18
N LYS A 6 -28.52 -6.26 8.27
CA LYS A 6 -28.35 -5.84 6.86
C LYS A 6 -28.13 -4.34 6.72
N ILE A 7 -28.91 -3.52 7.43
CA ILE A 7 -28.77 -2.06 7.45
C ILE A 7 -27.41 -1.65 8.03
N LYS A 8 -27.00 -2.27 9.16
CA LYS A 8 -25.70 -2.00 9.79
C LYS A 8 -24.53 -2.32 8.84
N ASN A 9 -24.59 -3.47 8.17
CA ASN A 9 -23.58 -3.88 7.19
C ASN A 9 -23.56 -2.95 5.98
N TRP A 10 -24.73 -2.52 5.49
CA TRP A 10 -24.83 -1.55 4.39
C TRP A 10 -24.20 -0.19 4.77
N LEU A 11 -24.49 0.33 5.98
CA LEU A 11 -23.89 1.57 6.49
C LEU A 11 -22.38 1.48 6.65
N ASN A 12 -21.87 0.35 7.12
CA ASN A 12 -20.44 0.11 7.26
C ASN A 12 -19.75 0.14 5.89
N ARG A 13 -20.31 -0.52 4.87
CA ARG A 13 -19.77 -0.51 3.49
C ARG A 13 -19.80 0.90 2.86
N LYS A 14 -20.82 1.70 3.17
CA LYS A 14 -20.96 3.06 2.64
C LYS A 14 -19.84 3.99 3.12
N ASN A 15 -19.28 3.72 4.29
CA ASN A 15 -18.23 4.55 4.91
C ASN A 15 -16.82 3.94 4.79
N LEU A 16 -16.68 2.76 4.17
CA LEU A 16 -15.39 2.12 3.99
C LEU A 16 -14.70 2.71 2.76
N ALA A 17 -13.59 3.41 3.00
CA ALA A 17 -12.76 3.97 1.92
C ALA A 17 -12.24 2.85 1.00
N CYS A 18 -11.99 3.20 -0.25
CA CYS A 18 -11.45 2.27 -1.23
C CYS A 18 -10.38 2.95 -2.08
N GLU A 19 -9.28 2.27 -2.32
CA GLU A 19 -8.26 2.66 -3.28
C GLU A 19 -8.22 1.66 -4.43
N ILE A 20 -8.52 2.14 -5.65
CA ILE A 20 -8.34 1.36 -6.87
C ILE A 20 -6.84 1.31 -7.16
N LYS A 21 -6.32 0.11 -7.49
CA LYS A 21 -4.91 -0.11 -7.83
C LYS A 21 -4.81 -0.97 -9.07
N LEU A 22 -4.34 -0.39 -10.17
CA LEU A 22 -4.22 -1.07 -11.45
C LEU A 22 -2.77 -1.04 -11.92
N LEU A 23 -2.23 -2.17 -12.33
CA LEU A 23 -0.89 -2.24 -12.91
C LEU A 23 -0.93 -1.77 -14.35
N LEU A 24 0.08 -1.01 -14.72
CA LEU A 24 0.31 -0.55 -16.08
C LEU A 24 1.46 -1.34 -16.72
N ASP A 25 1.37 -1.59 -18.01
CA ASP A 25 2.44 -2.23 -18.76
C ASP A 25 3.66 -1.30 -18.82
N SER A 26 4.66 -1.62 -18.01
CA SER A 26 5.86 -0.81 -17.88
C SER A 26 6.61 -0.65 -19.21
N SER A 27 6.54 -1.61 -20.12
CA SER A 27 7.16 -1.54 -21.43
C SER A 27 6.51 -0.50 -22.35
N GLN A 28 5.24 -0.18 -22.10
CA GLN A 28 4.48 0.79 -22.88
C GLN A 28 4.47 2.19 -22.24
N VAL A 29 4.57 2.26 -20.91
CA VAL A 29 4.42 3.53 -20.19
C VAL A 29 5.74 4.18 -19.79
N LEU A 30 6.85 3.42 -19.73
CA LEU A 30 8.16 3.93 -19.31
C LEU A 30 9.12 4.06 -20.50
N GLY A 31 9.96 5.09 -20.45
CA GLY A 31 11.11 5.25 -21.34
C GLY A 31 12.33 4.43 -20.88
N GLU A 32 13.43 4.51 -21.63
CA GLU A 32 14.70 3.88 -21.28
C GLU A 32 15.31 4.41 -19.97
N ASP A 33 14.96 5.63 -19.59
CA ASP A 33 15.30 6.29 -18.33
C ASP A 33 14.43 5.85 -17.14
N HIS A 34 13.48 4.93 -17.39
CA HIS A 34 12.48 4.43 -16.42
C HIS A 34 11.53 5.51 -15.87
N LEU A 35 11.43 6.65 -16.54
CA LEU A 35 10.42 7.68 -16.30
C LEU A 35 9.19 7.45 -17.18
N LEU A 36 8.06 8.05 -16.82
CA LEU A 36 6.90 8.06 -17.72
C LEU A 36 7.26 8.75 -19.04
N THR A 37 6.89 8.14 -20.17
CA THR A 37 7.11 8.73 -21.48
C THR A 37 6.35 10.05 -21.64
N ARG A 38 6.79 10.92 -22.55
CA ARG A 38 6.12 12.19 -22.84
C ARG A 38 4.64 12.02 -23.22
N ASP A 39 4.32 10.93 -23.90
CA ASP A 39 2.95 10.64 -24.31
C ASP A 39 2.09 10.23 -23.10
N MET A 40 2.67 9.49 -22.15
CA MET A 40 2.01 9.16 -20.89
C MET A 40 1.80 10.39 -20.01
N LEU A 41 2.81 11.28 -19.90
CA LEU A 41 2.64 12.56 -19.19
C LEU A 41 1.46 13.36 -19.75
N LYS A 42 1.33 13.46 -21.08
CA LYS A 42 0.18 14.13 -21.73
C LYS A 42 -1.13 13.39 -21.48
N THR A 43 -1.14 12.06 -21.64
CA THR A 43 -2.34 11.22 -21.48
C THR A 43 -2.93 11.32 -20.09
N PHE A 44 -2.06 11.40 -19.08
CA PHE A 44 -2.45 11.51 -17.68
C PHE A 44 -2.48 12.95 -17.16
N HIS A 45 -2.35 13.97 -18.03
CA HIS A 45 -2.32 15.39 -17.65
C HIS A 45 -1.38 15.66 -16.47
N ILE A 46 -0.17 15.13 -16.54
CA ILE A 46 0.88 15.32 -15.53
C ILE A 46 1.73 16.50 -15.96
N GLU A 47 1.76 17.55 -15.18
CA GLU A 47 2.49 18.80 -15.44
C GLU A 47 3.70 18.96 -14.51
N ASP A 48 3.58 18.43 -13.28
CA ASP A 48 4.61 18.56 -12.26
C ASP A 48 5.65 17.42 -12.34
N GLU A 49 6.86 17.71 -11.90
CA GLU A 49 7.90 16.71 -11.70
C GLU A 49 7.46 15.65 -10.68
N PRO A 50 7.87 14.38 -10.86
CA PRO A 50 7.51 13.32 -9.93
C PRO A 50 8.15 13.54 -8.57
N ARG A 51 7.42 13.27 -7.51
CA ARG A 51 7.96 13.26 -6.14
C ARG A 51 8.73 11.98 -5.88
N ARG A 52 9.94 12.11 -5.35
CA ARG A 52 10.72 10.98 -4.85
C ARG A 52 10.21 10.56 -3.47
N ILE A 53 10.05 9.26 -3.32
CA ILE A 53 9.67 8.66 -2.04
C ILE A 53 10.62 7.51 -1.77
N GLU A 54 11.17 7.48 -0.57
CA GLU A 54 11.99 6.38 -0.08
C GLU A 54 11.22 5.57 0.94
N VAL A 55 11.40 4.26 0.93
CA VAL A 55 10.77 3.34 1.87
C VAL A 55 11.73 2.23 2.28
N ILE A 56 11.75 1.94 3.57
CA ILE A 56 12.30 0.71 4.12
C ILE A 56 11.17 -0.11 4.72
N TYR A 57 11.30 -1.43 4.63
CA TYR A 57 10.40 -2.37 5.27
C TYR A 57 11.11 -3.06 6.43
N LEU A 58 10.34 -3.45 7.43
CA LEU A 58 10.81 -4.10 8.64
C LEU A 58 10.12 -5.44 8.74
N ASP A 59 10.89 -6.52 8.68
CA ASP A 59 10.38 -7.90 8.79
C ASP A 59 11.50 -8.83 9.29
N THR A 60 11.16 -10.03 9.74
CA THR A 60 12.15 -11.07 10.02
C THR A 60 12.77 -11.60 8.72
N PRO A 61 13.93 -12.27 8.75
CA PRO A 61 14.48 -12.97 7.58
C PRO A 61 13.49 -13.95 6.97
N ALA A 62 12.72 -14.63 7.80
CA ALA A 62 11.68 -15.58 7.38
C ALA A 62 10.39 -14.92 6.85
N ARG A 63 10.29 -13.58 6.92
CA ARG A 63 9.09 -12.82 6.54
C ARG A 63 7.84 -13.19 7.35
N ASP A 64 8.01 -13.38 8.65
CA ASP A 64 6.93 -13.81 9.54
C ASP A 64 5.80 -12.78 9.61
N TYR A 65 6.13 -11.48 9.66
CA TYR A 65 5.11 -10.43 9.66
C TYR A 65 4.31 -10.41 8.36
N LEU A 66 4.98 -10.50 7.20
CA LEU A 66 4.33 -10.57 5.91
C LEU A 66 3.40 -11.79 5.81
N LYS A 67 3.85 -12.96 6.29
CA LYS A 67 3.05 -14.20 6.33
C LYS A 67 1.82 -14.06 7.22
N ALA A 68 1.96 -13.36 8.34
CA ALA A 68 0.85 -13.05 9.26
C ALA A 68 -0.07 -11.92 8.76
N GLY A 69 0.17 -11.35 7.57
CA GLY A 69 -0.62 -10.25 7.01
C GLY A 69 -0.17 -8.85 7.44
N TRP A 70 0.84 -8.75 8.29
CA TRP A 70 1.38 -7.47 8.75
C TRP A 70 2.41 -6.89 7.79
N VAL A 71 2.43 -5.57 7.71
CA VAL A 71 3.47 -4.79 7.02
C VAL A 71 3.87 -3.65 7.92
N SER A 72 5.15 -3.58 8.27
CA SER A 72 5.78 -2.44 8.93
C SER A 72 6.73 -1.75 7.95
N ARG A 73 6.64 -0.43 7.85
CA ARG A 73 7.51 0.36 6.97
C ARG A 73 7.76 1.76 7.49
N ILE A 74 8.92 2.32 7.15
CA ILE A 74 9.25 3.73 7.36
C ILE A 74 9.42 4.38 5.99
N ARG A 75 8.79 5.54 5.78
CA ARG A 75 8.84 6.31 4.54
C ARG A 75 9.32 7.73 4.78
N VAL A 76 10.06 8.22 3.80
CA VAL A 76 10.41 9.63 3.63
C VAL A 76 9.86 10.11 2.30
N LYS A 77 9.24 11.29 2.29
CA LYS A 77 8.79 11.96 1.07
C LYS A 77 9.65 13.19 0.85
N GLU A 78 10.12 13.37 -0.36
CA GLU A 78 10.85 14.58 -0.76
C GLU A 78 10.12 15.85 -0.32
N GLY A 79 10.87 16.81 0.22
CA GLY A 79 10.33 18.07 0.73
C GLY A 79 9.55 17.98 2.04
N LYS A 80 9.54 16.81 2.72
CA LYS A 80 8.88 16.65 4.03
C LYS A 80 9.89 16.34 5.12
N ALA A 81 9.97 17.21 6.13
CA ALA A 81 10.88 17.08 7.26
C ALA A 81 10.31 16.09 8.30
N LYS A 82 10.13 14.83 7.93
CA LYS A 82 9.63 13.78 8.81
C LYS A 82 9.80 12.37 8.25
N TYR A 83 9.91 11.41 9.14
CA TYR A 83 9.64 10.01 8.87
C TYR A 83 8.14 9.74 9.06
N THR A 84 7.57 8.87 8.22
CA THR A 84 6.23 8.32 8.40
C THR A 84 6.35 6.82 8.59
N ILE A 85 6.01 6.35 9.79
CA ILE A 85 6.00 4.93 10.15
C ILE A 85 4.59 4.43 9.91
N THR A 86 4.45 3.27 9.25
CA THR A 86 3.14 2.68 8.96
C THR A 86 3.13 1.23 9.43
N TYR A 87 2.11 0.88 10.20
CA TYR A 87 1.74 -0.49 10.53
C TYR A 87 0.44 -0.79 9.82
N LYS A 88 0.44 -1.83 8.99
CA LYS A 88 -0.74 -2.17 8.18
C LYS A 88 -1.03 -3.66 8.27
N MET A 89 -2.22 -4.02 8.79
CA MET A 89 -2.74 -5.38 8.72
C MET A 89 -3.58 -5.56 7.48
N ARG A 90 -3.46 -6.70 6.80
CA ARG A 90 -4.13 -7.00 5.54
C ARG A 90 -4.87 -8.31 5.59
N TYR A 91 -6.11 -8.28 5.12
CA TYR A 91 -6.99 -9.43 4.98
C TYR A 91 -7.39 -9.58 3.50
N PRO A 92 -7.05 -10.69 2.84
CA PRO A 92 -7.56 -10.95 1.49
C PRO A 92 -9.07 -11.12 1.53
N VAL A 93 -9.80 -10.40 0.67
CA VAL A 93 -11.23 -10.52 0.53
C VAL A 93 -11.53 -11.67 -0.44
N GLN A 94 -12.12 -12.75 0.06
CA GLN A 94 -12.52 -13.90 -0.75
C GLN A 94 -13.90 -13.64 -1.36
N ASP A 95 -14.11 -14.07 -2.60
CA ASP A 95 -15.38 -14.00 -3.32
C ASP A 95 -16.08 -12.62 -3.27
N SER A 96 -15.27 -11.56 -3.14
CA SER A 96 -15.76 -10.18 -2.94
C SER A 96 -16.64 -10.00 -1.68
N ASP A 97 -16.58 -10.93 -0.73
CA ASP A 97 -17.33 -10.85 0.53
C ASP A 97 -16.58 -10.03 1.60
N VAL A 98 -16.76 -8.71 1.49
CA VAL A 98 -16.18 -7.74 2.44
C VAL A 98 -16.74 -7.93 3.86
N ASP A 99 -18.01 -8.35 4.01
CA ASP A 99 -18.62 -8.53 5.34
C ASP A 99 -18.04 -9.73 6.09
N ALA A 100 -17.81 -10.84 5.38
CA ALA A 100 -17.12 -12.00 5.96
C ALA A 100 -15.69 -11.60 6.38
N THR A 101 -14.98 -10.85 5.55
CA THR A 101 -13.62 -10.39 5.85
C THR A 101 -13.59 -9.42 7.05
N LEU A 102 -14.58 -8.52 7.15
CA LEU A 102 -14.74 -7.64 8.33
C LEU A 102 -15.01 -8.42 9.61
N ALA A 103 -15.75 -9.53 9.52
CA ALA A 103 -16.00 -10.40 10.68
C ALA A 103 -14.72 -11.11 11.16
N VAL A 104 -13.86 -11.53 10.23
CA VAL A 104 -12.53 -12.09 10.56
C VAL A 104 -11.67 -11.02 11.24
N ALA A 105 -11.54 -9.83 10.65
CA ALA A 105 -10.77 -8.74 11.24
C ALA A 105 -11.28 -8.36 12.64
N GLN A 106 -12.61 -8.39 12.86
CA GLN A 106 -13.20 -8.12 14.16
C GLN A 106 -12.87 -9.22 15.19
N ALA A 107 -12.77 -10.47 14.77
CA ALA A 107 -12.33 -11.55 15.65
C ALA A 107 -10.86 -11.38 16.07
N ASP A 108 -10.04 -10.79 15.21
CA ASP A 108 -8.64 -10.42 15.50
C ASP A 108 -8.51 -9.08 16.26
N GLY A 109 -9.63 -8.50 16.73
CA GLY A 109 -9.65 -7.25 17.50
C GLY A 109 -9.67 -5.96 16.66
N LEU A 110 -9.75 -6.05 15.33
CA LEU A 110 -9.81 -4.90 14.43
C LEU A 110 -11.23 -4.65 13.92
N SER A 111 -11.86 -3.56 14.32
CA SER A 111 -13.21 -3.22 13.90
C SER A 111 -13.31 -1.81 13.31
N LEU A 112 -14.29 -1.57 12.42
CA LEU A 112 -14.52 -0.25 11.82
C LEU A 112 -14.94 0.83 12.83
N ARG A 113 -15.43 0.45 14.01
CA ARG A 113 -15.96 1.38 15.00
C ARG A 113 -15.05 1.57 16.21
N GLU A 114 -14.38 0.51 16.61
CA GLU A 114 -13.62 0.43 17.87
C GLU A 114 -12.11 0.56 17.61
N SER A 115 -11.68 0.23 16.41
CA SER A 115 -10.27 0.41 16.03
C SER A 115 -9.99 1.89 15.74
N PRO A 116 -8.93 2.47 16.30
CA PRO A 116 -8.47 3.81 15.95
C PRO A 116 -7.82 3.85 14.57
N TYR A 117 -7.71 2.68 13.89
CA TYR A 117 -7.05 2.57 12.60
C TYR A 117 -8.06 2.69 11.47
N PRO A 118 -7.85 3.64 10.53
CA PRO A 118 -8.63 3.71 9.31
C PRO A 118 -8.58 2.39 8.55
N ALA A 119 -9.76 1.92 8.15
CA ALA A 119 -9.89 0.77 7.28
C ALA A 119 -10.08 1.22 5.83
N GLU A 120 -9.48 0.49 4.91
CA GLU A 120 -9.54 0.75 3.48
C GLU A 120 -9.58 -0.57 2.69
N ILE A 121 -10.30 -0.57 1.58
CA ILE A 121 -10.23 -1.64 0.58
C ILE A 121 -9.24 -1.22 -0.50
N ASP A 122 -8.16 -1.98 -0.66
CA ASP A 122 -7.33 -1.95 -1.86
C ASP A 122 -8.00 -2.84 -2.93
N TRP A 123 -8.49 -2.25 -4.05
CA TRP A 123 -9.18 -2.97 -5.12
C TRP A 123 -8.36 -2.98 -6.40
N GLY A 124 -7.78 -4.13 -6.69
CA GLY A 124 -6.98 -4.38 -7.90
C GLY A 124 -7.78 -4.75 -9.13
N TYR A 125 -7.13 -5.41 -10.09
CA TYR A 125 -7.76 -5.92 -11.30
C TYR A 125 -8.80 -6.99 -11.00
N ALA A 126 -8.47 -7.99 -10.20
CA ALA A 126 -9.37 -9.08 -9.83
C ALA A 126 -9.51 -9.27 -8.31
N LYS A 127 -8.59 -8.73 -7.51
CA LYS A 127 -8.50 -8.99 -6.08
C LYS A 127 -8.85 -7.76 -5.26
N MET A 128 -9.45 -8.00 -4.10
CA MET A 128 -9.63 -7.01 -3.05
C MET A 128 -8.85 -7.41 -1.80
N THR A 129 -8.37 -6.41 -1.07
CA THR A 129 -7.73 -6.58 0.23
C THR A 129 -8.28 -5.56 1.20
N LEU A 130 -8.87 -6.00 2.31
CA LEU A 130 -9.21 -5.13 3.43
C LEU A 130 -7.94 -4.87 4.24
N SER A 131 -7.69 -3.63 4.60
CA SER A 131 -6.54 -3.29 5.42
C SER A 131 -6.91 -2.28 6.50
N PHE A 132 -6.25 -2.41 7.65
CA PHE A 132 -6.25 -1.44 8.75
C PHE A 132 -4.84 -0.87 8.87
N ALA A 133 -4.71 0.45 8.92
CA ALA A 133 -3.39 1.09 8.94
C ALA A 133 -3.29 2.13 10.04
N ALA A 134 -2.24 2.01 10.86
CA ALA A 134 -1.79 3.05 11.78
C ALA A 134 -0.58 3.77 11.20
N ASN A 135 -0.54 5.10 11.34
CA ASN A 135 0.61 5.89 10.97
C ASN A 135 1.08 6.71 12.16
N ALA A 136 2.39 6.71 12.38
CA ALA A 136 3.06 7.62 13.29
C ALA A 136 4.03 8.52 12.51
N GLU A 137 4.29 9.72 13.02
CA GLU A 137 5.19 10.68 12.39
C GLU A 137 6.29 11.11 13.37
N VAL A 138 7.54 10.97 12.93
CA VAL A 138 8.69 11.49 13.66
C VAL A 138 9.24 12.69 12.89
N LYS A 139 9.05 13.88 13.46
CA LYS A 139 9.49 15.15 12.85
C LYS A 139 11.00 15.30 12.91
N THR A 140 11.56 15.95 11.90
CA THR A 140 12.98 16.28 11.75
C THR A 140 13.13 17.74 11.35
N GLU A 141 14.33 18.30 11.38
CA GLU A 141 14.57 19.69 10.96
C GLU A 141 14.54 19.86 9.43
N LYS A 142 14.96 18.83 8.70
CA LYS A 142 15.01 18.80 7.23
C LYS A 142 14.53 17.44 6.73
N THR A 143 14.28 17.33 5.42
CA THR A 143 13.95 16.05 4.79
C THR A 143 15.02 15.01 5.15
N PRO A 144 14.68 13.94 5.86
CA PRO A 144 15.64 12.91 6.22
C PRO A 144 16.00 12.03 5.02
N ASP A 145 17.11 11.31 5.13
CA ASP A 145 17.58 10.31 4.17
C ASP A 145 17.57 8.93 4.86
N LEU A 146 16.81 7.99 4.30
CA LEU A 146 16.73 6.63 4.88
C LEU A 146 18.05 5.87 4.79
N SER A 147 18.95 6.22 3.88
CA SER A 147 20.27 5.59 3.78
C SER A 147 21.19 5.94 4.97
N GLN A 148 20.88 7.01 5.69
CA GLN A 148 21.61 7.43 6.90
C GLN A 148 21.01 6.84 8.18
N LEU A 149 19.86 6.18 8.11
CA LEU A 149 19.22 5.53 9.23
C LEU A 149 19.77 4.11 9.39
N SER A 150 20.54 3.86 10.46
CA SER A 150 21.04 2.51 10.72
C SER A 150 19.89 1.52 10.96
N PRO A 151 20.07 0.22 10.67
CA PRO A 151 19.05 -0.79 10.93
C PRO A 151 18.55 -0.78 12.39
N ALA A 152 19.46 -0.63 13.36
CA ALA A 152 19.09 -0.56 14.77
C ALA A 152 18.22 0.66 15.09
N GLN A 153 18.54 1.83 14.52
CA GLN A 153 17.73 3.04 14.68
C GLN A 153 16.35 2.89 14.03
N ALA A 154 16.27 2.26 12.85
CA ALA A 154 15.01 2.02 12.16
C ALA A 154 14.09 1.09 12.98
N VAL A 155 14.64 0.01 13.51
CA VAL A 155 13.91 -0.92 14.39
C VAL A 155 13.45 -0.21 15.66
N GLN A 156 14.36 0.52 16.33
CA GLN A 156 14.02 1.26 17.56
C GLN A 156 12.91 2.29 17.30
N MET A 157 13.01 3.06 16.21
CA MET A 157 11.99 4.03 15.81
C MET A 157 10.63 3.35 15.59
N ALA A 158 10.60 2.18 14.96
CA ALA A 158 9.36 1.43 14.78
C ALA A 158 8.82 0.94 16.14
N VAL A 159 9.63 0.38 17.00
CA VAL A 159 9.22 -0.11 18.33
C VAL A 159 8.66 1.01 19.21
N ASP A 160 9.33 2.16 19.25
CA ASP A 160 8.91 3.32 20.06
C ASP A 160 7.56 3.89 19.64
N ASN A 161 7.26 3.78 18.34
CA ASN A 161 6.02 4.28 17.75
C ASN A 161 4.99 3.17 17.48
N LEU A 162 5.17 1.99 18.04
CA LEU A 162 4.23 0.89 17.90
C LEU A 162 2.89 1.28 18.55
N PRO A 163 1.77 1.20 17.85
CA PRO A 163 0.45 1.50 18.41
C PRO A 163 0.14 0.63 19.64
N ALA A 164 -0.55 1.22 20.65
CA ALA A 164 -0.85 0.52 21.90
C ALA A 164 -1.64 -0.77 21.65
N GLU A 165 -2.61 -0.72 20.74
CA GLU A 165 -3.47 -1.85 20.38
C GLU A 165 -2.70 -2.98 19.70
N VAL A 166 -1.61 -2.65 19.00
CA VAL A 166 -0.70 -3.65 18.41
C VAL A 166 0.17 -4.28 19.50
N LYS A 167 0.51 -3.52 20.55
CA LYS A 167 1.27 -4.03 21.71
C LYS A 167 0.46 -5.01 22.57
N ASP A 168 -0.86 -4.75 22.68
CA ASP A 168 -1.76 -5.51 23.55
C ASP A 168 -2.39 -6.71 22.84
N GLN A 169 -2.41 -6.72 21.50
CA GLN A 169 -2.86 -7.89 20.77
C GLN A 169 -1.76 -8.96 20.86
N ASN A 170 -2.06 -10.00 21.65
CA ASN A 170 -1.36 -11.30 21.60
C ASN A 170 -1.61 -12.01 20.25
N ALA A 171 -1.68 -11.22 19.15
CA ALA A 171 -1.60 -11.79 17.83
C ALA A 171 -0.22 -12.43 17.71
N ASP A 172 -0.17 -13.71 17.38
CA ASP A 172 1.01 -14.58 17.20
C ASP A 172 2.14 -14.00 16.31
N GLY A 173 2.12 -12.72 16.01
CA GLY A 173 2.98 -12.05 15.05
C GLY A 173 3.94 -10.98 15.57
N LEU A 174 3.70 -10.38 16.75
CA LEU A 174 4.49 -9.23 17.24
C LEU A 174 5.06 -9.43 18.65
N GLU A 175 5.39 -10.66 19.04
CA GLU A 175 6.07 -10.91 20.30
C GLU A 175 7.40 -10.14 20.38
N LYS A 176 7.67 -9.51 21.54
CA LYS A 176 8.91 -8.76 21.81
C LYS A 176 10.18 -9.53 21.44
N GLU A 177 10.16 -10.86 21.49
CA GLU A 177 11.29 -11.70 21.12
C GLU A 177 11.56 -11.69 19.62
N ARG A 178 10.52 -11.64 18.78
CA ARG A 178 10.66 -11.53 17.32
C ARG A 178 11.13 -10.15 16.85
N LEU A 179 10.93 -9.11 17.67
CA LEU A 179 11.47 -7.78 17.39
C LEU A 179 13.01 -7.76 17.36
N LYS A 180 13.67 -8.70 18.02
CA LYS A 180 15.15 -8.79 18.05
C LYS A 180 15.74 -9.26 16.71
N ASP A 181 14.97 -9.99 15.92
CA ASP A 181 15.40 -10.55 14.64
C ASP A 181 14.94 -9.73 13.42
N ILE A 182 14.37 -8.54 13.66
CA ILE A 182 13.92 -7.68 12.58
C ILE A 182 15.10 -7.21 11.75
N GLN A 183 14.95 -7.36 10.44
CA GLN A 183 15.84 -6.83 9.43
C GLN A 183 15.18 -5.67 8.69
N VAL A 184 16.02 -4.78 8.17
CA VAL A 184 15.63 -3.70 7.29
C VAL A 184 15.80 -4.14 5.84
N VAL A 185 14.73 -4.07 5.05
CA VAL A 185 14.75 -4.32 3.61
C VAL A 185 14.58 -3.00 2.87
N GLY A 186 15.50 -2.68 2.00
CA GLY A 186 15.57 -1.40 1.28
C GLY A 186 16.83 -0.60 1.66
N PRO A 187 16.88 0.73 1.44
CA PRO A 187 15.77 1.56 0.96
C PRO A 187 15.40 1.31 -0.49
N VAL A 188 14.10 1.31 -0.78
CA VAL A 188 13.56 1.34 -2.14
C VAL A 188 13.14 2.77 -2.45
N ARG A 189 13.64 3.32 -3.56
CA ARG A 189 13.33 4.67 -4.03
C ARG A 189 12.38 4.57 -5.21
N PHE A 190 11.20 5.15 -5.09
CA PHE A 190 10.21 5.16 -6.16
C PHE A 190 9.73 6.57 -6.49
N LEU A 191 9.19 6.73 -7.68
CA LEU A 191 8.65 7.99 -8.16
C LEU A 191 7.13 7.96 -8.08
N ARG A 192 6.53 9.08 -7.71
CA ARG A 192 5.09 9.29 -7.72
C ARG A 192 4.73 10.50 -8.55
N TYR A 193 3.93 10.26 -9.56
CA TYR A 193 3.30 11.26 -10.39
C TYR A 193 1.86 11.48 -9.93
N GLU A 194 1.39 12.72 -9.96
CA GLU A 194 0.00 13.10 -9.72
C GLU A 194 -0.56 13.69 -11.01
N GLY A 195 -1.72 13.22 -11.45
CA GLY A 195 -2.34 13.64 -12.70
C GLY A 195 -3.80 13.22 -12.78
N ALA A 196 -4.35 13.18 -13.99
CA ALA A 196 -5.74 12.82 -14.23
C ALA A 196 -5.90 11.94 -15.48
N LEU A 197 -6.82 10.98 -15.45
CA LEU A 197 -7.27 10.24 -16.62
C LEU A 197 -8.73 10.57 -16.92
N GLY A 198 -8.96 11.48 -17.85
CA GLY A 198 -10.26 12.09 -18.09
C GLY A 198 -10.70 12.98 -16.91
N LYS A 199 -11.76 12.62 -16.20
CA LYS A 199 -12.26 13.36 -15.03
C LYS A 199 -11.82 12.77 -13.70
N GLN A 200 -10.91 11.77 -13.70
CA GLN A 200 -10.49 11.08 -12.51
C GLN A 200 -9.07 11.48 -12.16
N ASP A 201 -8.88 12.09 -10.98
CA ASP A 201 -7.54 12.30 -10.43
C ASP A 201 -6.91 10.95 -10.14
N VAL A 202 -5.69 10.75 -10.58
CA VAL A 202 -4.95 9.50 -10.41
C VAL A 202 -3.53 9.77 -9.94
N ARG A 203 -2.94 8.76 -9.32
CA ARG A 203 -1.51 8.74 -9.01
C ARG A 203 -0.88 7.59 -9.76
N ILE A 204 0.31 7.80 -10.28
CA ILE A 204 1.10 6.73 -10.88
C ILE A 204 2.39 6.61 -10.10
N GLU A 205 2.69 5.41 -9.62
CA GLU A 205 3.91 5.10 -8.92
C GLU A 205 4.77 4.18 -9.77
N VAL A 206 6.04 4.54 -9.93
CA VAL A 206 7.05 3.74 -10.66
C VAL A 206 8.04 3.20 -9.64
N TRP A 207 8.05 1.88 -9.49
CA TRP A 207 8.80 1.16 -8.47
C TRP A 207 9.91 0.32 -9.09
N PRO A 208 11.17 0.46 -8.66
CA PRO A 208 12.22 -0.51 -8.95
C PRO A 208 12.03 -1.73 -8.07
N ILE A 209 11.82 -2.89 -8.67
CA ILE A 209 11.61 -4.16 -7.98
C ILE A 209 12.81 -5.08 -8.28
N PRO A 210 13.56 -5.54 -7.26
CA PRO A 210 14.60 -6.52 -7.47
C PRO A 210 14.03 -7.85 -7.98
N THR A 211 14.65 -8.42 -9.00
CA THR A 211 14.34 -9.76 -9.51
C THR A 211 15.14 -10.82 -8.78
N GLU A 212 14.85 -12.10 -9.03
CA GLU A 212 15.63 -13.20 -8.47
C GLU A 212 17.04 -13.29 -9.04
N SER A 213 17.27 -12.78 -10.27
CA SER A 213 18.60 -12.68 -10.88
C SER A 213 19.47 -11.54 -10.32
N GLY A 214 18.90 -10.65 -9.50
CA GLY A 214 19.57 -9.46 -8.99
C GLY A 214 19.39 -8.23 -9.87
N ASP A 215 18.74 -8.37 -11.05
CA ASP A 215 18.39 -7.24 -11.90
C ASP A 215 17.25 -6.43 -11.30
N ILE A 216 17.04 -5.23 -11.81
CA ILE A 216 15.92 -4.38 -11.41
C ILE A 216 14.88 -4.36 -12.52
N GLN A 217 13.66 -4.76 -12.18
CA GLN A 217 12.48 -4.61 -13.03
C GLN A 217 11.64 -3.44 -12.52
N TYR A 218 11.23 -2.55 -13.41
CA TYR A 218 10.36 -1.43 -13.03
C TYR A 218 8.89 -1.83 -13.18
N THR A 219 8.09 -1.46 -12.18
CA THR A 219 6.64 -1.70 -12.17
C THR A 219 5.93 -0.37 -12.02
N ALA A 220 4.99 -0.09 -12.91
CA ALA A 220 4.13 1.08 -12.85
C ALA A 220 2.74 0.69 -12.32
N GLU A 221 2.22 1.44 -11.34
CA GLU A 221 0.89 1.23 -10.75
C GLU A 221 0.12 2.53 -10.74
N LEU A 222 -1.08 2.53 -11.33
CA LEU A 222 -2.05 3.59 -11.20
C LEU A 222 -2.89 3.37 -9.95
N SER A 223 -3.12 4.42 -9.16
CA SER A 223 -4.07 4.38 -8.04
C SER A 223 -5.05 5.55 -8.03
N ARG A 224 -6.26 5.29 -7.49
CA ARG A 224 -7.32 6.27 -7.31
C ARG A 224 -8.05 6.04 -5.99
N ALA A 225 -7.99 7.02 -5.08
CA ALA A 225 -8.73 6.98 -3.83
C ALA A 225 -10.21 7.28 -4.05
N CYS A 226 -11.09 6.48 -3.49
CA CYS A 226 -12.55 6.61 -3.56
C CYS A 226 -13.13 6.65 -2.14
N LYS A 227 -14.25 7.36 -1.98
CA LYS A 227 -14.90 7.52 -0.66
C LYS A 227 -15.51 6.22 -0.15
N ASN A 228 -15.93 5.35 -1.04
CA ASN A 228 -16.56 4.07 -0.71
C ASN A 228 -16.51 3.09 -1.90
N LEU A 229 -16.93 1.86 -1.64
CA LEU A 229 -16.94 0.78 -2.64
C LEU A 229 -17.87 1.05 -3.84
N MET A 230 -18.97 1.78 -3.67
CA MET A 230 -19.88 2.09 -4.79
C MET A 230 -19.20 3.03 -5.79
N GLU A 231 -18.62 4.12 -5.28
CA GLU A 231 -17.83 5.05 -6.12
C GLU A 231 -16.67 4.32 -6.79
N ALA A 232 -15.96 3.46 -6.03
CA ALA A 232 -14.86 2.69 -6.57
C ALA A 232 -15.29 1.74 -7.70
N ALA A 233 -16.42 1.05 -7.57
CA ALA A 233 -16.93 0.15 -8.60
C ALA A 233 -17.18 0.86 -9.93
N GLU A 234 -17.84 2.03 -9.88
CA GLU A 234 -18.12 2.82 -11.08
C GLU A 234 -16.85 3.39 -11.74
N ILE A 235 -15.96 3.95 -10.93
CA ILE A 235 -14.72 4.57 -11.41
C ILE A 235 -13.78 3.49 -11.95
N ARG A 236 -13.65 2.36 -11.27
CA ARG A 236 -12.77 1.26 -11.66
C ARG A 236 -13.09 0.72 -13.04
N ILE A 237 -14.37 0.49 -13.35
CA ILE A 237 -14.81 0.04 -14.69
C ILE A 237 -14.34 1.05 -15.75
N LYS A 238 -14.61 2.34 -15.53
CA LYS A 238 -14.23 3.41 -16.47
C LYS A 238 -12.72 3.54 -16.64
N LEU A 239 -11.95 3.36 -15.57
CA LEU A 239 -10.48 3.38 -15.63
C LEU A 239 -9.96 2.17 -16.42
N MET A 240 -10.45 0.97 -16.12
CA MET A 240 -10.05 -0.25 -16.83
C MET A 240 -10.35 -0.16 -18.33
N GLU A 241 -11.56 0.25 -18.73
CA GLU A 241 -11.92 0.44 -20.13
C GLU A 241 -11.01 1.44 -20.86
N LYS A 242 -10.62 2.53 -20.17
CA LYS A 242 -9.73 3.53 -20.78
C LYS A 242 -8.31 3.00 -20.92
N LEU A 243 -7.79 2.33 -19.87
CA LEU A 243 -6.44 1.77 -19.88
C LEU A 243 -6.31 0.62 -20.89
N ASP A 244 -7.38 -0.18 -21.06
CA ASP A 244 -7.47 -1.20 -22.12
C ASP A 244 -7.45 -0.59 -23.52
N LYS A 245 -8.24 0.45 -23.76
CA LYS A 245 -8.24 1.17 -25.05
C LYS A 245 -6.89 1.77 -25.38
N LEU A 246 -6.12 2.15 -24.38
CA LEU A 246 -4.75 2.63 -24.53
C LEU A 246 -3.73 1.49 -24.69
N GLY A 247 -4.12 0.24 -24.48
CA GLY A 247 -3.25 -0.93 -24.54
C GLY A 247 -2.22 -1.01 -23.41
N ILE A 248 -2.48 -0.35 -22.27
CA ILE A 248 -1.53 -0.24 -21.17
C ILE A 248 -1.99 -0.90 -19.86
N LEU A 249 -3.17 -1.53 -19.81
CA LEU A 249 -3.66 -2.23 -18.63
C LEU A 249 -3.03 -3.63 -18.53
N VAL A 250 -2.48 -3.95 -17.35
CA VAL A 250 -2.07 -5.31 -17.03
C VAL A 250 -3.23 -6.04 -16.35
N HIS A 251 -3.71 -7.13 -16.96
CA HIS A 251 -4.87 -7.90 -16.49
C HIS A 251 -4.53 -8.86 -15.34
N SER A 252 -3.76 -8.39 -14.37
CA SER A 252 -3.38 -9.16 -13.20
C SER A 252 -3.13 -8.27 -11.99
N ASP A 253 -3.10 -8.89 -10.80
CA ASP A 253 -2.75 -8.22 -9.55
C ASP A 253 -1.40 -8.70 -9.06
N ASN A 254 -0.55 -7.76 -8.67
CA ASN A 254 0.68 -8.04 -7.98
C ASN A 254 0.91 -7.03 -6.84
N LEU A 255 1.15 -7.53 -5.64
CA LEU A 255 1.40 -6.66 -4.50
C LEU A 255 2.89 -6.28 -4.45
N LYS A 256 3.21 -5.01 -4.66
CA LYS A 256 4.58 -4.45 -4.58
C LYS A 256 5.31 -4.89 -3.31
N THR A 257 4.63 -4.86 -2.17
CA THR A 257 5.19 -5.30 -0.89
C THR A 257 5.66 -6.76 -0.93
N LYS A 258 4.89 -7.67 -1.54
CA LYS A 258 5.27 -9.07 -1.69
C LYS A 258 6.45 -9.26 -2.65
N MET A 259 6.54 -8.39 -3.67
CA MET A 259 7.66 -8.43 -4.62
C MET A 259 8.97 -7.97 -3.97
N ILE A 260 8.91 -6.95 -3.10
CA ILE A 260 10.08 -6.39 -2.40
C ILE A 260 10.50 -7.29 -1.22
N LEU A 261 9.53 -7.81 -0.46
CA LEU A 261 9.76 -8.64 0.72
C LEU A 261 9.82 -10.15 0.38
N LYS A 262 10.31 -10.53 -0.80
CA LYS A 262 10.54 -11.96 -1.07
C LYS A 262 11.46 -12.55 0.00
N PRO A 263 11.22 -13.79 0.47
CA PRO A 263 12.16 -14.48 1.34
C PRO A 263 13.52 -14.58 0.64
N GLU A 264 14.60 -14.38 1.37
CA GLU A 264 15.91 -14.80 0.92
C GLU A 264 15.92 -16.35 0.79
N LYS A 265 16.45 -16.84 -0.33
CA LYS A 265 16.53 -18.31 -0.57
C LYS A 265 17.56 -18.94 0.33
#